data_80a7a3597eb6b359fed407fdee5e86c7
#
_entry.id   80a7a3597eb6b359fed407fdee5e86c7
#
_cell.length_a   1.000
_cell.length_b   1.000
_cell.length_c   1.000
_cell.angle_alpha   90.00
_cell.angle_beta   90.00
_cell.angle_gamma   90.00
#
_symmetry.space_group_name_H-M   'P 1'
#
loop_
_entity.id
_entity.type
_entity.pdbx_description
1 polymer ?
#
loop_
_entity_poly.entity_id
_entity_poly.type
_entity_poly.pdbx_seq_one_letter_code
_entity_poly.pdbx_strand_id
1 'polypeptide(L)'
;MGAFDSIAGFGVTFRTMFRRTFTQEYPLNPKVTAPRFHGRHQLNRWPDGLEKCVGCELCAWACPADAIYVEGAQNTDEDRYSPGERYGRVYQINYLRCILCGLCIEACPTRALTMTNEFELADDSRAKLIYEKQDLLAPLLPGMEAPPHERRLGDDEQTYFLGLPATEAPSDWAPGLGEAQPKINLGYPAVKKQAEKQAKKARKQEKKQAGRQAMFGDDQVSSIAAGNAVENTGLGGDS
;
A
#
# COMPACT_ATOMS: atom_id res chain seq x y z
N MET A 1 37.94 -0.54 37.04
CA MET A 1 38.04 0.11 35.72
C MET A 1 39.49 0.46 35.50
N GLY A 2 40.13 -0.16 34.51
CA GLY A 2 41.56 0.08 34.24
C GLY A 2 41.75 1.38 33.48
N ALA A 3 42.88 2.04 33.64
CA ALA A 3 43.23 3.28 32.93
C ALA A 3 43.18 3.11 31.37
N PHE A 4 43.21 1.87 30.89
CA PHE A 4 43.15 1.54 29.47
C PHE A 4 41.73 1.42 28.89
N ASP A 5 40.67 1.37 29.71
CA ASP A 5 39.29 1.23 29.23
C ASP A 5 38.84 2.43 28.41
N SER A 6 39.30 3.63 28.77
CA SER A 6 39.04 4.87 28.03
C SER A 6 39.70 4.85 26.64
N ILE A 7 40.85 4.23 26.49
CA ILE A 7 41.58 4.14 25.21
C ILE A 7 41.00 3.03 24.35
N ALA A 8 40.47 1.97 24.93
CA ALA A 8 39.85 0.87 24.22
C ALA A 8 38.65 1.32 23.36
N GLY A 9 37.89 2.33 23.83
CA GLY A 9 36.80 2.95 23.07
C GLY A 9 37.26 3.56 21.74
N PHE A 10 38.38 4.21 21.70
CA PHE A 10 38.96 4.77 20.46
C PHE A 10 39.35 3.66 19.48
N GLY A 11 39.79 2.51 19.95
CA GLY A 11 40.09 1.34 19.12
C GLY A 11 38.85 0.79 18.41
N VAL A 12 37.67 0.80 19.08
CA VAL A 12 36.39 0.38 18.49
C VAL A 12 35.95 1.34 17.39
N THR A 13 36.01 2.65 17.66
CA THR A 13 35.62 3.68 16.66
C THR A 13 36.58 3.66 15.48
N PHE A 14 37.86 3.55 15.69
CA PHE A 14 38.84 3.42 14.61
C PHE A 14 38.60 2.20 13.75
N ARG A 15 38.32 1.05 14.34
CA ARG A 15 38.00 -0.18 13.60
C ARG A 15 36.71 -0.06 12.78
N THR A 16 35.70 0.69 13.27
CA THR A 16 34.44 0.88 12.53
C THR A 16 34.59 1.75 11.30
N MET A 17 35.58 2.64 11.23
CA MET A 17 35.88 3.45 10.04
C MET A 17 36.25 2.59 8.82
N PHE A 18 36.81 1.41 9.03
CA PHE A 18 37.20 0.49 7.95
C PHE A 18 36.14 -0.57 7.64
N ARG A 19 34.98 -0.52 8.29
CA ARG A 19 33.88 -1.41 7.96
C ARG A 19 33.24 -0.99 6.63
N ARG A 20 32.80 -1.99 5.86
CA ARG A 20 32.04 -1.73 4.63
C ARG A 20 30.76 -0.98 4.99
N THR A 21 30.54 0.17 4.36
CA THR A 21 29.31 0.95 4.50
C THR A 21 28.13 0.17 3.93
N PHE A 22 26.99 0.20 4.64
CA PHE A 22 25.73 -0.41 4.19
C PHE A 22 24.64 0.66 3.97
N THR A 23 25.05 1.91 3.97
CA THR A 23 24.19 3.06 3.68
C THR A 23 23.68 3.03 2.24
N GLN A 24 22.50 3.54 2.03
CA GLN A 24 21.91 3.74 0.70
C GLN A 24 22.04 5.22 0.31
N GLU A 25 22.38 5.44 -0.94
CA GLU A 25 22.53 6.80 -1.47
C GLU A 25 21.15 7.37 -1.82
N TYR A 26 20.54 8.07 -0.89
CA TYR A 26 19.33 8.83 -1.15
C TYR A 26 19.72 10.19 -1.79
N PRO A 27 18.99 10.68 -2.80
CA PRO A 27 17.75 10.15 -3.40
C PRO A 27 17.96 9.18 -4.56
N LEU A 28 19.21 8.87 -4.95
CA LEU A 28 19.53 8.05 -6.12
C LEU A 28 19.04 6.60 -5.97
N ASN A 29 19.10 6.06 -4.76
CA ASN A 29 18.65 4.72 -4.43
C ASN A 29 17.69 4.75 -3.22
N PRO A 30 16.41 5.12 -3.41
CA PRO A 30 15.46 5.15 -2.32
C PRO A 30 15.23 3.73 -1.76
N LYS A 31 15.08 3.65 -0.45
CA LYS A 31 14.77 2.38 0.22
C LYS A 31 13.37 1.92 -0.16
N VAL A 32 13.24 0.64 -0.49
CA VAL A 32 11.92 0.03 -0.71
C VAL A 32 11.18 -0.01 0.62
N THR A 33 9.98 0.56 0.67
CA THR A 33 9.12 0.57 1.85
C THR A 33 8.61 -0.83 2.18
N ALA A 34 8.30 -1.06 3.45
CA ALA A 34 7.72 -2.33 3.91
C ALA A 34 6.30 -2.54 3.31
N PRO A 35 5.81 -3.79 3.17
CA PRO A 35 4.50 -4.07 2.58
C PRO A 35 3.31 -3.41 3.30
N ARG A 36 3.45 -3.15 4.61
CA ARG A 36 2.44 -2.47 5.44
C ARG A 36 2.96 -1.12 5.94
N PHE A 37 3.63 -0.38 5.05
CA PHE A 37 4.14 0.92 5.39
C PHE A 37 2.99 1.93 5.54
N HIS A 38 3.05 2.75 6.58
CA HIS A 38 2.12 3.83 6.82
C HIS A 38 2.69 5.14 6.24
N GLY A 39 2.42 5.37 4.96
CA GLY A 39 2.80 6.60 4.28
C GLY A 39 1.66 7.61 4.18
N ARG A 40 1.64 8.39 3.11
CA ARG A 40 0.61 9.38 2.85
C ARG A 40 -0.77 8.75 2.72
N HIS A 41 -1.78 9.38 3.27
CA HIS A 41 -3.18 8.98 3.10
C HIS A 41 -3.66 9.21 1.67
N GLN A 42 -4.59 8.37 1.24
CA GLN A 42 -5.25 8.48 -0.05
C GLN A 42 -6.75 8.18 0.12
N LEU A 43 -7.59 9.03 -0.46
CA LEU A 43 -9.02 8.81 -0.60
C LEU A 43 -9.29 8.06 -1.91
N ASN A 44 -9.84 6.87 -1.80
CA ASN A 44 -10.09 6.02 -2.94
C ASN A 44 -11.41 6.39 -3.66
N ARG A 45 -11.45 6.01 -4.93
CA ARG A 45 -12.63 6.14 -5.79
C ARG A 45 -13.21 4.76 -6.13
N TRP A 46 -14.44 4.77 -6.55
CA TRP A 46 -15.06 3.64 -7.22
C TRP A 46 -14.55 3.55 -8.67
N PRO A 47 -14.70 2.38 -9.33
CA PRO A 47 -14.20 2.23 -10.69
C PRO A 47 -14.84 3.17 -11.72
N ASP A 48 -16.04 3.70 -11.47
CA ASP A 48 -16.68 4.73 -12.29
C ASP A 48 -16.18 6.15 -12.05
N GLY A 49 -15.33 6.35 -11.01
CA GLY A 49 -14.78 7.63 -10.63
C GLY A 49 -15.45 8.29 -9.43
N LEU A 50 -16.62 7.83 -8.98
CA LEU A 50 -17.27 8.32 -7.78
C LEU A 50 -16.41 8.08 -6.53
N GLU A 51 -16.55 8.97 -5.56
CA GLU A 51 -15.78 8.89 -4.32
C GLU A 51 -16.34 7.83 -3.37
N LYS A 52 -15.47 7.08 -2.70
CA LYS A 52 -15.87 6.13 -1.66
C LYS A 52 -16.21 6.81 -0.33
N CYS A 53 -15.75 8.05 -0.13
CA CYS A 53 -15.96 8.77 1.10
C CYS A 53 -17.40 9.29 1.18
N VAL A 54 -18.11 8.90 2.25
CA VAL A 54 -19.49 9.32 2.51
C VAL A 54 -19.59 10.44 3.57
N GLY A 55 -18.44 11.00 4.01
CA GLY A 55 -18.42 12.08 4.99
C GLY A 55 -19.02 11.70 6.35
N CYS A 56 -18.79 10.48 6.83
CA CYS A 56 -19.33 9.99 8.10
C CYS A 56 -18.58 10.46 9.34
N GLU A 57 -17.43 11.14 9.18
CA GLU A 57 -16.60 11.73 10.24
C GLU A 57 -15.94 10.71 11.21
N LEU A 58 -16.18 9.42 11.09
CA LEU A 58 -15.62 8.39 11.98
C LEU A 58 -14.09 8.38 12.02
N CYS A 59 -13.44 8.72 10.91
CA CYS A 59 -11.99 8.84 10.85
C CYS A 59 -11.46 10.03 11.68
N ALA A 60 -12.22 11.13 11.74
CA ALA A 60 -11.87 12.29 12.57
C ALA A 60 -12.02 11.94 14.06
N TRP A 61 -13.12 11.27 14.44
CA TRP A 61 -13.34 10.79 15.81
C TRP A 61 -12.29 9.76 16.28
N ALA A 62 -11.82 8.92 15.38
CA ALA A 62 -10.79 7.92 15.70
C ALA A 62 -9.38 8.50 15.76
N CYS A 63 -9.16 9.75 15.35
CA CYS A 63 -7.85 10.35 15.28
C CYS A 63 -7.35 10.80 16.66
N PRO A 64 -6.30 10.18 17.25
CA PRO A 64 -5.82 10.57 18.58
C PRO A 64 -5.11 11.93 18.61
N ALA A 65 -4.76 12.46 17.43
CA ALA A 65 -4.02 13.72 17.30
C ALA A 65 -4.89 14.88 16.76
N ASP A 66 -6.20 14.70 16.61
CA ASP A 66 -7.13 15.68 16.02
C ASP A 66 -6.58 16.28 14.72
N ALA A 67 -6.03 15.41 13.87
CA ALA A 67 -5.39 15.83 12.64
C ALA A 67 -6.33 15.88 11.43
N ILE A 68 -7.54 15.32 11.57
CA ILE A 68 -8.49 15.13 10.46
C ILE A 68 -9.71 16.00 10.69
N TYR A 69 -10.08 16.76 9.67
CA TYR A 69 -11.32 17.53 9.63
C TYR A 69 -12.17 17.06 8.45
N VAL A 70 -13.44 16.75 8.72
CA VAL A 70 -14.36 16.23 7.70
C VAL A 70 -15.70 16.94 7.85
N GLU A 71 -16.28 17.36 6.72
CA GLU A 71 -17.67 17.80 6.63
C GLU A 71 -18.38 16.98 5.56
N GLY A 72 -19.48 16.34 5.94
CA GLY A 72 -20.36 15.67 4.99
C GLY A 72 -21.38 16.62 4.35
N ALA A 73 -21.79 16.32 3.13
CA ALA A 73 -22.93 16.95 2.46
C ALA A 73 -23.81 15.88 1.81
N GLN A 74 -25.03 16.26 1.46
CA GLN A 74 -25.95 15.37 0.75
C GLN A 74 -25.67 15.43 -0.75
N ASN A 75 -25.73 14.28 -1.39
CA ASN A 75 -25.79 14.20 -2.87
C ASN A 75 -27.17 14.64 -3.34
N THR A 76 -27.21 15.31 -4.48
CA THR A 76 -28.43 15.56 -5.22
C THR A 76 -28.46 14.61 -6.44
N ASP A 77 -29.63 14.48 -7.07
CA ASP A 77 -29.70 13.63 -8.29
C ASP A 77 -28.92 14.23 -9.45
N GLU A 78 -28.74 15.56 -9.45
CA GLU A 78 -28.01 16.30 -10.49
C GLU A 78 -26.50 16.33 -10.22
N ASP A 79 -26.10 16.43 -8.94
CA ASP A 79 -24.70 16.55 -8.50
C ASP A 79 -24.33 15.39 -7.57
N ARG A 80 -23.98 14.27 -8.14
CA ARG A 80 -23.61 13.07 -7.39
C ARG A 80 -22.10 12.86 -7.35
N TYR A 81 -21.56 12.89 -6.15
CA TYR A 81 -20.13 12.68 -5.87
C TYR A 81 -19.81 11.28 -5.34
N SER A 82 -20.78 10.62 -4.70
CA SER A 82 -20.65 9.28 -4.16
C SER A 82 -21.89 8.44 -4.51
N PRO A 83 -21.84 7.11 -4.46
CA PRO A 83 -22.99 6.27 -4.75
C PRO A 83 -24.12 6.37 -3.71
N GLY A 84 -23.81 6.81 -2.49
CA GLY A 84 -24.77 6.94 -1.39
C GLY A 84 -25.49 8.30 -1.38
N GLU A 85 -26.25 8.54 -0.30
CA GLU A 85 -26.97 9.80 -0.09
C GLU A 85 -26.04 10.95 0.32
N ARG A 86 -24.87 10.64 0.83
CA ARG A 86 -23.91 11.61 1.38
C ARG A 86 -22.52 11.43 0.78
N TYR A 87 -21.78 12.52 0.73
CA TYR A 87 -20.37 12.54 0.35
C TYR A 87 -19.54 13.44 1.27
N GLY A 88 -18.22 13.28 1.26
CA GLY A 88 -17.33 14.18 1.98
C GLY A 88 -17.14 15.48 1.21
N ARG A 89 -17.81 16.56 1.62
CA ARG A 89 -17.68 17.87 1.00
C ARG A 89 -16.32 18.48 1.28
N VAL A 90 -15.95 18.54 2.55
CA VAL A 90 -14.63 18.99 3.01
C VAL A 90 -13.91 17.80 3.64
N TYR A 91 -12.65 17.64 3.31
CA TYR A 91 -11.79 16.64 3.92
C TYR A 91 -10.38 17.20 3.99
N GLN A 92 -9.85 17.31 5.20
CA GLN A 92 -8.52 17.86 5.43
C GLN A 92 -7.73 16.97 6.39
N ILE A 93 -6.44 16.79 6.13
CA ILE A 93 -5.49 16.15 7.05
C ILE A 93 -4.34 17.10 7.32
N ASN A 94 -4.15 17.45 8.58
CA ASN A 94 -3.00 18.22 9.01
C ASN A 94 -1.82 17.27 9.32
N TYR A 95 -0.88 17.15 8.38
CA TYR A 95 0.30 16.29 8.53
C TYR A 95 1.29 16.78 9.58
N LEU A 96 1.17 18.02 10.04
CA LEU A 96 1.95 18.51 11.19
C LEU A 96 1.48 17.95 12.53
N ARG A 97 0.23 17.44 12.59
CA ARG A 97 -0.36 16.77 13.74
C ARG A 97 -0.42 15.26 13.58
N CYS A 98 -0.59 14.79 12.35
CA CYS A 98 -0.75 13.36 12.04
C CYS A 98 0.49 12.56 12.47
N ILE A 99 0.26 11.50 13.25
CA ILE A 99 1.31 10.57 13.70
C ILE A 99 1.40 9.29 12.84
N LEU A 100 0.66 9.22 11.74
CA LEU A 100 0.63 8.09 10.81
C LEU A 100 0.27 6.74 11.46
N CYS A 101 -0.55 6.75 12.51
CA CYS A 101 -0.92 5.54 13.27
C CYS A 101 -1.85 4.57 12.51
N GLY A 102 -2.64 5.05 11.53
CA GLY A 102 -3.55 4.23 10.73
C GLY A 102 -4.93 3.96 11.36
N LEU A 103 -5.23 4.44 12.57
CA LEU A 103 -6.54 4.22 13.22
C LEU A 103 -7.71 4.77 12.41
N CYS A 104 -7.49 5.85 11.66
CA CYS A 104 -8.50 6.43 10.77
C CYS A 104 -8.89 5.49 9.63
N ILE A 105 -7.98 4.62 9.18
CA ILE A 105 -8.27 3.62 8.13
C ILE A 105 -9.14 2.52 8.69
N GLU A 106 -8.83 2.04 9.89
CA GLU A 106 -9.60 0.99 10.56
C GLU A 106 -11.01 1.46 10.89
N ALA A 107 -11.18 2.74 11.24
CA ALA A 107 -12.48 3.36 11.51
C ALA A 107 -13.32 3.62 10.24
N CYS A 108 -12.74 3.55 9.05
CA CYS A 108 -13.45 3.88 7.81
C CYS A 108 -14.36 2.73 7.35
N PRO A 109 -15.71 2.87 7.40
CA PRO A 109 -16.62 1.78 7.06
C PRO A 109 -16.62 1.43 5.57
N THR A 110 -16.39 2.43 4.72
CA THR A 110 -16.41 2.28 3.25
C THR A 110 -15.04 1.93 2.67
N ARG A 111 -14.00 1.84 3.51
CA ARG A 111 -12.60 1.69 3.06
C ARG A 111 -12.20 2.75 2.02
N ALA A 112 -12.76 3.95 2.19
CA ALA A 112 -12.42 5.09 1.35
C ALA A 112 -11.00 5.57 1.60
N LEU A 113 -10.55 5.49 2.85
CA LEU A 113 -9.23 5.95 3.26
C LEU A 113 -8.23 4.79 3.31
N THR A 114 -7.08 4.96 2.68
CA THR A 114 -5.95 4.03 2.71
C THR A 114 -4.65 4.78 2.87
N MET A 115 -3.56 4.08 3.19
CA MET A 115 -2.21 4.64 3.17
C MET A 115 -1.43 4.13 1.97
N THR A 116 -0.66 5.02 1.38
CA THR A 116 0.23 4.73 0.27
C THR A 116 1.64 4.41 0.78
N ASN A 117 2.54 4.10 -0.15
CA ASN A 117 3.96 3.93 0.15
C ASN A 117 4.76 5.24 0.02
N GLU A 118 4.10 6.37 -0.18
CA GLU A 118 4.72 7.68 -0.27
C GLU A 118 5.10 8.20 1.11
N PHE A 119 6.34 8.61 1.28
CA PHE A 119 6.89 9.09 2.55
C PHE A 119 7.56 10.46 2.42
N GLU A 120 7.71 10.97 1.21
CA GLU A 120 8.33 12.25 0.94
C GLU A 120 7.30 13.37 1.11
N LEU A 121 7.08 13.77 2.37
CA LEU A 121 6.07 14.77 2.75
C LEU A 121 6.69 16.12 3.15
N ALA A 122 8.01 16.29 2.95
CA ALA A 122 8.68 17.53 3.32
C ALA A 122 8.31 18.66 2.36
N ASP A 123 7.98 19.82 2.91
CA ASP A 123 7.71 21.03 2.14
C ASP A 123 8.28 22.26 2.86
N ASP A 124 8.35 23.40 2.18
CA ASP A 124 8.91 24.65 2.67
C ASP A 124 7.93 25.48 3.52
N SER A 125 6.65 25.14 3.50
CA SER A 125 5.57 25.89 4.13
C SER A 125 4.65 24.99 4.95
N ARG A 126 4.28 25.47 6.15
CA ARG A 126 3.33 24.72 7.02
C ARG A 126 1.94 24.58 6.38
N ALA A 127 1.52 25.56 5.60
CA ALA A 127 0.21 25.53 4.95
C ALA A 127 0.10 24.38 3.93
N LYS A 128 1.17 24.09 3.21
CA LYS A 128 1.22 23.00 2.24
C LYS A 128 1.16 21.61 2.87
N LEU A 129 1.43 21.49 4.18
CA LEU A 129 1.31 20.25 4.94
C LEU A 129 -0.10 20.04 5.52
N ILE A 130 -1.03 20.91 5.21
CA ILE A 130 -2.46 20.69 5.41
C ILE A 130 -3.02 20.24 4.07
N TYR A 131 -3.16 18.93 3.91
CA TYR A 131 -3.67 18.36 2.66
C TYR A 131 -5.17 18.44 2.63
N GLU A 132 -5.68 18.98 1.55
CA GLU A 132 -7.09 19.07 1.28
C GLU A 132 -7.60 17.83 0.52
N LYS A 133 -8.90 17.73 0.37
CA LYS A 133 -9.55 16.63 -0.33
C LYS A 133 -8.94 16.35 -1.71
N GLN A 134 -8.62 17.42 -2.46
CA GLN A 134 -8.07 17.32 -3.81
C GLN A 134 -6.68 16.65 -3.82
N ASP A 135 -5.85 16.95 -2.82
CA ASP A 135 -4.51 16.37 -2.69
C ASP A 135 -4.56 14.91 -2.25
N LEU A 136 -5.62 14.54 -1.53
CA LEU A 136 -5.81 13.20 -0.98
C LEU A 136 -6.53 12.24 -1.93
N LEU A 137 -7.31 12.76 -2.87
CA LEU A 137 -8.08 11.92 -3.80
C LEU A 137 -7.15 11.13 -4.73
N ALA A 138 -7.50 9.86 -4.92
CA ALA A 138 -6.86 9.02 -5.92
C ALA A 138 -7.00 9.65 -7.32
N PRO A 139 -5.95 9.61 -8.15
CA PRO A 139 -6.05 10.09 -9.53
C PRO A 139 -7.11 9.31 -10.30
N LEU A 140 -7.77 9.98 -11.25
CA LEU A 140 -8.67 9.33 -12.17
C LEU A 140 -7.88 8.42 -13.11
N LEU A 141 -8.29 7.16 -13.18
CA LEU A 141 -7.72 6.19 -14.11
C LEU A 141 -8.46 6.25 -15.46
N PRO A 142 -7.85 5.74 -16.54
CA PRO A 142 -8.55 5.61 -17.83
C PRO A 142 -9.87 4.84 -17.67
N GLY A 143 -10.97 5.40 -18.16
CA GLY A 143 -12.33 4.85 -18.01
C GLY A 143 -13.11 5.38 -16.82
N MET A 144 -12.49 6.13 -15.92
CA MET A 144 -13.18 6.83 -14.84
C MET A 144 -13.64 8.21 -15.30
N GLU A 145 -14.80 8.63 -14.83
CA GLU A 145 -15.33 9.98 -15.04
C GLU A 145 -15.20 10.81 -13.77
N ALA A 146 -14.87 12.09 -13.93
CA ALA A 146 -14.76 12.99 -12.79
C ALA A 146 -16.15 13.29 -12.21
N PRO A 147 -16.38 13.15 -10.89
CA PRO A 147 -17.63 13.59 -10.27
C PRO A 147 -17.77 15.12 -10.35
N PRO A 148 -19.02 15.65 -10.44
CA PRO A 148 -20.26 14.92 -10.31
C PRO A 148 -20.66 14.20 -11.60
N HIS A 149 -21.17 12.97 -11.49
CA HIS A 149 -21.77 12.24 -12.60
C HIS A 149 -22.82 11.23 -12.11
N GLU A 150 -23.64 10.73 -12.99
CA GLU A 150 -24.62 9.69 -12.65
C GLU A 150 -23.92 8.39 -12.23
N ARG A 151 -24.57 7.64 -11.35
CA ARG A 151 -24.11 6.32 -10.95
C ARG A 151 -24.28 5.33 -12.09
N ARG A 152 -23.20 4.71 -12.53
CA ARG A 152 -23.16 3.82 -13.70
C ARG A 152 -22.80 2.39 -13.38
N LEU A 153 -22.17 2.15 -12.25
CA LEU A 153 -21.67 0.84 -11.89
C LEU A 153 -22.78 -0.01 -11.28
N GLY A 154 -23.41 -0.87 -12.10
CA GLY A 154 -24.53 -1.70 -11.68
C GLY A 154 -25.80 -0.87 -11.41
N ASP A 155 -26.90 -1.21 -12.02
CA ASP A 155 -28.17 -0.51 -11.81
C ASP A 155 -28.74 -0.74 -10.41
N ASP A 156 -28.28 -1.82 -9.74
CA ASP A 156 -28.65 -2.17 -8.37
C ASP A 156 -27.59 -1.73 -7.35
N GLU A 157 -28.04 -1.18 -6.24
CA GLU A 157 -27.19 -0.66 -5.19
C GLU A 157 -26.24 -1.72 -4.61
N GLN A 158 -26.70 -2.95 -4.45
CA GLN A 158 -25.87 -4.05 -3.96
C GLN A 158 -24.76 -4.39 -4.95
N THR A 159 -25.05 -4.44 -6.23
CA THR A 159 -24.10 -4.71 -7.30
C THR A 159 -23.04 -3.60 -7.36
N TYR A 160 -23.47 -2.36 -7.17
CA TYR A 160 -22.55 -1.23 -7.09
C TYR A 160 -21.55 -1.37 -5.95
N PHE A 161 -22.00 -1.66 -4.73
CA PHE A 161 -21.12 -1.80 -3.57
C PHE A 161 -20.23 -3.05 -3.64
N LEU A 162 -20.61 -4.06 -4.38
CA LEU A 162 -19.74 -5.20 -4.68
C LEU A 162 -18.65 -4.86 -5.70
N GLY A 163 -18.74 -3.68 -6.35
CA GLY A 163 -17.78 -3.25 -7.38
C GLY A 163 -17.90 -4.06 -8.67
N LEU A 164 -19.03 -4.71 -8.90
CA LEU A 164 -19.29 -5.44 -10.13
C LEU A 164 -19.75 -4.46 -11.22
N PRO A 165 -19.15 -4.53 -12.43
CA PRO A 165 -19.59 -3.68 -13.54
C PRO A 165 -21.01 -4.04 -13.95
N ALA A 166 -21.77 -3.03 -14.41
CA ALA A 166 -23.02 -3.27 -15.09
C ALA A 166 -22.79 -4.19 -16.31
N THR A 167 -23.76 -5.02 -16.63
CA THR A 167 -23.69 -5.99 -17.75
C THR A 167 -23.40 -5.34 -19.11
N GLU A 168 -23.55 -4.04 -19.22
CA GLU A 168 -23.30 -3.24 -20.43
C GLU A 168 -21.96 -2.48 -20.39
N ALA A 169 -21.17 -2.61 -19.32
CA ALA A 169 -19.84 -1.99 -19.29
C ALA A 169 -18.94 -2.62 -20.37
N PRO A 170 -18.16 -1.80 -21.11
CA PRO A 170 -17.23 -2.32 -22.10
C PRO A 170 -16.33 -3.39 -21.48
N SER A 171 -16.08 -4.49 -22.19
CA SER A 171 -15.33 -5.66 -21.69
C SER A 171 -13.89 -5.35 -21.32
N ASP A 172 -13.35 -4.24 -21.79
CA ASP A 172 -12.02 -3.71 -21.51
C ASP A 172 -11.97 -2.86 -20.22
N TRP A 173 -13.14 -2.61 -19.61
CA TRP A 173 -13.26 -1.79 -18.40
C TRP A 173 -13.27 -2.59 -17.09
N ALA A 174 -13.32 -3.91 -17.13
CA ALA A 174 -13.26 -4.75 -15.94
C ALA A 174 -11.83 -4.74 -15.35
N PRO A 175 -11.51 -3.91 -14.31
CA PRO A 175 -10.31 -4.15 -13.54
C PRO A 175 -10.55 -5.49 -12.83
N GLY A 176 -9.75 -6.50 -13.17
CA GLY A 176 -9.84 -7.81 -12.56
C GLY A 176 -9.86 -7.70 -11.04
N LEU A 177 -10.93 -8.16 -10.41
CA LEU A 177 -11.02 -8.38 -8.98
C LEU A 177 -9.96 -9.43 -8.64
N GLY A 178 -8.76 -9.00 -8.25
CA GLY A 178 -7.65 -9.88 -7.86
C GLY A 178 -6.31 -9.55 -8.47
N GLU A 179 -6.22 -8.74 -9.51
CA GLU A 179 -4.93 -8.25 -9.95
C GLU A 179 -4.52 -7.04 -9.10
N ALA A 180 -3.35 -7.20 -8.48
CA ALA A 180 -2.70 -6.10 -7.78
C ALA A 180 -2.76 -4.85 -8.64
N GLN A 181 -3.21 -3.73 -8.06
CA GLN A 181 -3.26 -2.43 -8.70
C GLN A 181 -2.04 -2.25 -9.60
N PRO A 182 -2.20 -1.75 -10.85
CA PRO A 182 -1.06 -1.52 -11.70
C PRO A 182 -0.07 -0.68 -10.89
N LYS A 183 1.11 -1.25 -10.63
CA LYS A 183 2.17 -0.55 -9.93
C LYS A 183 2.36 0.74 -10.71
N ILE A 184 1.91 1.86 -10.16
CA ILE A 184 2.15 3.17 -10.73
C ILE A 184 3.65 3.27 -10.83
N ASN A 185 4.16 3.14 -12.03
CA ASN A 185 5.58 3.17 -12.31
C ASN A 185 5.99 4.65 -12.28
N LEU A 186 6.05 5.18 -11.05
CA LEU A 186 6.63 6.48 -10.79
C LEU A 186 8.09 6.39 -11.19
N GLY A 187 8.35 6.52 -12.47
CA GLY A 187 9.56 6.66 -13.26
C GLY A 187 10.95 6.65 -12.61
N TYR A 188 11.12 6.06 -11.43
CA TYR A 188 12.40 5.96 -10.75
C TYR A 188 13.29 4.90 -11.41
N PRO A 189 14.39 5.29 -12.05
CA PRO A 189 15.29 4.36 -12.76
C PRO A 189 15.88 3.27 -11.84
N ALA A 190 15.86 3.47 -10.53
CA ALA A 190 16.33 2.49 -9.55
C ALA A 190 15.47 1.22 -9.47
N VAL A 191 14.16 1.31 -9.67
CA VAL A 191 13.25 0.15 -9.61
C VAL A 191 13.52 -0.82 -10.77
N LYS A 192 13.80 -0.30 -11.98
CA LYS A 192 14.18 -1.15 -13.12
C LYS A 192 15.47 -1.94 -12.85
N LYS A 193 16.50 -1.29 -12.32
CA LYS A 193 17.78 -1.96 -12.01
C LYS A 193 17.64 -3.02 -10.92
N GLN A 194 16.77 -2.83 -9.93
CA GLN A 194 16.52 -3.82 -8.89
C GLN A 194 15.71 -5.01 -9.43
N ALA A 195 14.68 -4.76 -10.25
CA ALA A 195 13.91 -5.82 -10.91
C ALA A 195 14.81 -6.67 -11.82
N GLU A 196 15.69 -6.05 -12.60
CA GLU A 196 16.66 -6.79 -13.43
C GLU A 196 17.65 -7.62 -12.61
N LYS A 197 18.13 -7.09 -11.46
CA LYS A 197 18.99 -7.84 -10.54
C LYS A 197 18.28 -9.02 -9.91
N GLN A 198 17.01 -8.86 -9.53
CA GLN A 198 16.19 -9.94 -8.99
C GLN A 198 15.89 -11.00 -10.04
N ALA A 199 15.53 -10.59 -11.27
CA ALA A 199 15.31 -11.50 -12.39
C ALA A 199 16.58 -12.30 -12.75
N LYS A 200 17.76 -11.66 -12.73
CA LYS A 200 19.04 -12.35 -12.93
C LYS A 200 19.36 -13.35 -11.81
N LYS A 201 19.02 -13.03 -10.55
CA LYS A 201 19.19 -13.95 -9.42
C LYS A 201 18.24 -15.14 -9.52
N ALA A 202 16.98 -14.92 -9.88
CA ALA A 202 15.98 -15.96 -10.07
C ALA A 202 16.41 -16.94 -11.18
N ARG A 203 16.80 -16.44 -12.35
CA ARG A 203 17.33 -17.27 -13.44
C ARG A 203 18.58 -18.07 -13.06
N LYS A 204 19.44 -17.51 -12.20
CA LYS A 204 20.63 -18.24 -11.72
C LYS A 204 20.25 -19.34 -10.72
N GLN A 205 19.19 -19.15 -9.92
CA GLN A 205 18.66 -20.16 -9.01
C GLN A 205 17.96 -21.29 -9.77
N GLU A 206 17.13 -20.96 -10.78
CA GLU A 206 16.51 -21.96 -11.66
C GLU A 206 17.56 -22.83 -12.38
N LYS A 207 18.60 -22.22 -12.95
CA LYS A 207 19.69 -22.98 -13.55
C LYS A 207 20.44 -23.87 -12.59
N LYS A 208 20.63 -23.44 -11.33
CA LYS A 208 21.21 -24.27 -10.28
C LYS A 208 20.30 -25.43 -9.87
N GLN A 209 18.98 -25.19 -9.78
CA GLN A 209 17.99 -26.23 -9.47
C GLN A 209 17.87 -27.24 -10.60
N ALA A 210 17.79 -26.78 -11.85
CA ALA A 210 17.80 -27.65 -13.03
C ALA A 210 19.07 -28.49 -13.13
N GLY A 211 20.24 -27.89 -12.84
CA GLY A 211 21.51 -28.63 -12.81
C GLY A 211 21.58 -29.66 -11.68
N ARG A 212 20.95 -29.40 -10.52
CA ARG A 212 20.82 -30.38 -9.43
C ARG A 212 19.88 -31.52 -9.79
N GLN A 213 18.75 -31.24 -10.42
CA GLN A 213 17.81 -32.26 -10.89
C GLN A 213 18.43 -33.17 -11.97
N ALA A 214 19.23 -32.59 -12.86
CA ALA A 214 19.95 -33.36 -13.86
C ALA A 214 21.11 -34.25 -13.29
N MET A 215 21.65 -33.87 -12.12
CA MET A 215 22.72 -34.65 -11.45
C MET A 215 22.19 -35.76 -10.52
N PHE A 216 21.03 -35.57 -9.93
CA PHE A 216 20.39 -36.55 -9.03
C PHE A 216 19.06 -36.91 -9.68
N GLY A 217 19.05 -37.95 -10.51
CA GLY A 217 17.84 -38.43 -11.19
C GLY A 217 16.66 -38.57 -10.24
N ASP A 218 15.45 -38.52 -10.79
CA ASP A 218 14.13 -38.34 -10.13
C ASP A 218 13.80 -39.26 -8.93
N ASP A 219 14.64 -40.25 -8.63
CA ASP A 219 14.37 -41.29 -7.63
C ASP A 219 14.66 -40.88 -6.18
N GLN A 220 15.37 -39.78 -5.93
CA GLN A 220 15.67 -39.35 -4.54
C GLN A 220 14.83 -38.18 -4.02
N VAL A 221 14.13 -37.45 -4.87
CA VAL A 221 13.33 -36.30 -4.45
C VAL A 221 11.99 -36.72 -3.85
N SER A 222 11.46 -37.87 -4.27
CA SER A 222 10.20 -38.42 -3.73
C SER A 222 10.31 -38.94 -2.29
N SER A 223 11.48 -39.39 -1.86
CA SER A 223 11.70 -39.93 -0.51
C SER A 223 11.83 -38.85 0.57
N ILE A 224 12.30 -37.64 0.20
CA ILE A 224 12.45 -36.51 1.15
C ILE A 224 11.12 -35.76 1.34
N ALA A 225 10.27 -35.73 0.31
CA ALA A 225 8.93 -35.13 0.41
C ALA A 225 7.96 -36.00 1.24
N ALA A 226 8.13 -37.32 1.23
CA ALA A 226 7.32 -38.24 2.04
C ALA A 226 7.71 -38.24 3.52
N GLY A 227 8.98 -37.93 3.86
CA GLY A 227 9.47 -37.90 5.25
C GLY A 227 8.93 -36.72 6.06
N ASN A 228 8.65 -35.59 5.43
CA ASN A 228 8.18 -34.38 6.12
C ASN A 228 6.64 -34.30 6.28
N ALA A 229 5.88 -35.23 5.71
CA ALA A 229 4.43 -35.27 5.82
C ALA A 229 3.92 -36.05 7.03
N VAL A 230 4.79 -36.86 7.69
CA VAL A 230 4.38 -37.75 8.79
C VAL A 230 4.56 -37.13 10.17
N GLU A 231 5.30 -36.04 10.32
CA GLU A 231 5.53 -35.41 11.63
C GLU A 231 4.49 -34.37 12.06
N ASN A 232 3.48 -34.07 11.24
CA ASN A 232 2.52 -32.97 11.54
C ASN A 232 1.06 -33.47 11.83
N THR A 233 0.86 -34.76 12.12
CA THR A 233 -0.46 -35.28 12.51
C THR A 233 -0.45 -35.98 13.87
N GLY A 234 0.02 -35.29 14.88
CA GLY A 234 0.02 -35.84 16.22
C GLY A 234 0.08 -34.81 17.31
N LEU A 235 -1.01 -34.07 17.53
CA LEU A 235 -1.36 -33.45 18.82
C LEU A 235 -2.78 -32.87 18.69
N GLY A 236 -3.76 -33.74 18.88
CA GLY A 236 -5.16 -33.38 19.09
C GLY A 236 -5.84 -34.47 19.86
N GLY A 237 -5.97 -34.29 21.17
CA GLY A 237 -6.70 -35.23 21.99
C GLY A 237 -6.63 -34.88 23.48
N ASP A 238 -7.78 -34.50 23.99
CA ASP A 238 -8.27 -34.63 25.37
C ASP A 238 -7.71 -33.71 26.46
N SER A 239 -8.52 -32.75 26.82
CA SER A 239 -9.37 -32.64 28.05
C SER A 239 -9.87 -31.19 28.22
#